data_e424d2f8c35c56dd11fe394ea257336b
#
_entry.id   e424d2f8c35c56dd11fe394ea257336b
#
_cell.length_a   1.000
_cell.length_b   1.000
_cell.length_c   1.000
_cell.angle_alpha   90.00
_cell.angle_beta   90.00
_cell.angle_gamma   90.00
#
_symmetry.space_group_name_H-M   'P 1'
#
loop_
_entity.id
_entity.type
_entity.pdbx_description
1 polymer ?
#
loop_
_entity_poly.entity_id
_entity_poly.type
_entity_poly.pdbx_seq_one_letter_code
_entity_poly.pdbx_strand_id
1 'polypeptide(L)'
;MLASGPSPIRDIHPPHPALPLDSPLFERWIDPVSGVTSHILAGQVAPIQQSFYFVNTSFSSDGRYYWFYCAFPPAGSANQGRSLGVVDLWQKTLTHFSETAFTDASPVVDERTGEAYWCSGLEIWKRRPEPDAVPVFVNRFPPEIASNRRPWRLATHLTFSADRQALNIDVEIGSEWYIGHLPLDGGDFVLWQKFDQCFNHAQFNPVDPDLQLIAQDHSIHPVSGKSIGYQNRLWVIRRGHTACPIFPTPLTSAPRRVGGNPHYFNDAARIISDERALLGHEWWSADGQHVWYVHYGTGVARVPVGGGEEEVVWRKSLLSHAHVDRGENWLVADALPPEAPDKHQVLFYNLATGKQVEIVTHLDQIPSSLSRYHIHPHPQFCLQDRFVCYTTNVRGRVDVAFVEVGELISRTL
;
A
#
# COMPACT_ATOMS: atom_id res chain seq x y z
N MET A 1 48.45 -13.42 35.17
CA MET A 1 47.09 -12.83 35.19
C MET A 1 46.64 -12.82 33.75
N LEU A 2 45.80 -13.76 33.35
CA LEU A 2 45.22 -13.85 32.04
C LEU A 2 43.87 -13.09 32.07
N ALA A 3 43.74 -12.05 31.25
CA ALA A 3 42.50 -11.31 31.11
C ALA A 3 41.50 -12.15 30.33
N SER A 4 40.36 -12.45 30.97
CA SER A 4 39.18 -13.06 30.33
C SER A 4 38.54 -12.02 29.41
N GLY A 5 38.55 -12.30 28.09
CA GLY A 5 37.81 -11.54 27.13
C GLY A 5 36.26 -11.69 27.32
N PRO A 6 35.47 -10.72 26.87
CA PRO A 6 34.03 -10.77 27.01
C PRO A 6 33.45 -11.93 26.20
N SER A 7 32.56 -12.72 26.81
CA SER A 7 31.76 -13.74 26.13
C SER A 7 30.91 -13.10 25.05
N PRO A 8 30.75 -13.74 23.88
CA PRO A 8 29.86 -13.26 22.85
C PRO A 8 28.41 -13.30 23.37
N ILE A 9 27.76 -12.15 23.37
CA ILE A 9 26.31 -12.03 23.58
C ILE A 9 25.66 -12.84 22.44
N ARG A 10 25.09 -13.98 22.78
CA ARG A 10 24.20 -14.70 21.85
C ARG A 10 22.94 -13.83 21.70
N ASP A 11 22.79 -13.20 20.56
CA ASP A 11 21.51 -12.65 20.13
C ASP A 11 20.50 -13.81 20.05
N ILE A 12 19.72 -13.97 21.11
CA ILE A 12 18.57 -14.87 21.13
C ILE A 12 17.43 -14.07 20.48
N HIS A 13 17.47 -13.92 19.15
CA HIS A 13 16.29 -13.56 18.42
C HIS A 13 15.26 -14.70 18.59
N PRO A 14 14.01 -14.40 18.94
CA PRO A 14 12.96 -15.42 18.92
C PRO A 14 12.94 -16.05 17.51
N PRO A 15 12.63 -17.35 17.41
CA PRO A 15 12.57 -17.98 16.10
C PRO A 15 11.62 -17.17 15.22
N HIS A 16 12.08 -16.76 14.05
CA HIS A 16 11.32 -15.94 13.12
C HIS A 16 9.94 -16.57 12.85
N PRO A 17 8.85 -15.80 12.88
CA PRO A 17 7.52 -16.33 12.68
C PRO A 17 7.43 -17.02 11.31
N ALA A 18 7.02 -18.27 11.30
CA ALA A 18 6.78 -19.04 10.08
C ALA A 18 5.28 -19.15 9.84
N LEU A 19 4.86 -18.96 8.59
CA LEU A 19 3.47 -19.24 8.22
C LEU A 19 3.24 -20.77 8.26
N PRO A 20 2.09 -21.26 8.77
CA PRO A 20 1.76 -22.67 8.78
C PRO A 20 1.25 -23.13 7.40
N LEU A 21 2.08 -23.02 6.37
CA LEU A 21 1.71 -23.22 4.96
C LEU A 21 1.18 -24.62 4.65
N ASP A 22 1.62 -25.64 5.42
CA ASP A 22 1.14 -27.01 5.30
C ASP A 22 -0.20 -27.27 6.05
N SER A 23 -0.77 -26.23 6.67
CA SER A 23 -2.02 -26.36 7.40
C SER A 23 -3.24 -26.26 6.48
N PRO A 24 -4.43 -26.74 6.92
CA PRO A 24 -5.67 -26.59 6.17
C PRO A 24 -6.14 -25.15 5.93
N LEU A 25 -5.46 -24.16 6.52
CA LEU A 25 -5.68 -22.73 6.22
C LEU A 25 -5.35 -22.37 4.79
N PHE A 26 -4.45 -23.14 4.17
CA PHE A 26 -3.92 -22.82 2.85
C PHE A 26 -4.13 -23.97 1.87
N GLU A 27 -4.40 -23.61 0.64
CA GLU A 27 -4.39 -24.52 -0.50
C GLU A 27 -3.20 -24.17 -1.39
N ARG A 28 -2.41 -25.19 -1.70
CA ARG A 28 -1.25 -25.06 -2.58
C ARG A 28 -1.69 -24.91 -4.02
N TRP A 29 -1.16 -23.91 -4.70
CA TRP A 29 -1.30 -23.71 -6.14
C TRP A 29 0.09 -23.52 -6.76
N ILE A 30 0.33 -24.12 -7.91
CA ILE A 30 1.61 -23.99 -8.62
C ILE A 30 1.32 -23.30 -9.93
N ASP A 31 2.06 -22.21 -10.20
CA ASP A 31 1.97 -21.54 -11.50
C ASP A 31 2.36 -22.51 -12.61
N PRO A 32 1.51 -22.72 -13.63
CA PRO A 32 1.72 -23.73 -14.65
C PRO A 32 2.91 -23.43 -15.58
N VAL A 33 3.40 -22.19 -15.60
CA VAL A 33 4.50 -21.75 -16.47
C VAL A 33 5.80 -21.64 -15.69
N SER A 34 5.82 -20.86 -14.62
CA SER A 34 7.03 -20.63 -13.82
C SER A 34 7.34 -21.75 -12.83
N GLY A 35 6.31 -22.52 -12.45
CA GLY A 35 6.41 -23.55 -11.42
C GLY A 35 6.52 -23.00 -9.99
N VAL A 36 6.36 -21.70 -9.76
CA VAL A 36 6.36 -21.08 -8.43
C VAL A 36 5.17 -21.54 -7.63
N THR A 37 5.37 -21.83 -6.35
CA THR A 37 4.34 -22.30 -5.44
C THR A 37 3.73 -21.13 -4.66
N SER A 38 2.42 -20.96 -4.78
CA SER A 38 1.63 -20.04 -3.96
C SER A 38 0.74 -20.81 -2.99
N HIS A 39 0.58 -20.28 -1.79
CA HIS A 39 -0.29 -20.80 -0.74
C HIS A 39 -1.47 -19.85 -0.59
N ILE A 40 -2.64 -20.27 -1.10
CA ILE A 40 -3.85 -19.44 -1.19
C ILE A 40 -4.73 -19.73 0.02
N LEU A 41 -5.28 -18.70 0.65
CA LEU A 41 -6.17 -18.85 1.78
C LEU A 41 -7.38 -19.71 1.41
N ALA A 42 -7.57 -20.85 2.12
CA ALA A 42 -8.57 -21.86 1.79
C ALA A 42 -9.99 -21.42 2.20
N GLY A 43 -10.11 -20.78 3.37
CA GLY A 43 -11.38 -20.34 3.91
C GLY A 43 -11.84 -19.00 3.35
N GLN A 44 -13.14 -18.80 3.26
CA GLN A 44 -13.74 -17.53 2.89
C GLN A 44 -14.71 -17.04 3.96
N VAL A 45 -14.56 -15.77 4.34
CA VAL A 45 -15.49 -15.03 5.20
C VAL A 45 -16.17 -13.87 4.44
N ALA A 46 -15.75 -13.62 3.18
CA ALA A 46 -16.34 -12.65 2.28
C ALA A 46 -16.23 -13.14 0.83
N PRO A 47 -17.13 -12.74 -0.07
CA PRO A 47 -17.04 -13.05 -1.50
C PRO A 47 -15.75 -12.55 -2.17
N ILE A 48 -15.19 -11.46 -1.67
CA ILE A 48 -13.92 -10.87 -2.13
C ILE A 48 -13.04 -10.68 -0.90
N GLN A 49 -11.86 -11.32 -0.91
CA GLN A 49 -10.81 -11.19 0.09
C GLN A 49 -9.56 -10.64 -0.60
N GLN A 50 -9.03 -9.50 -0.11
CA GLN A 50 -7.91 -8.82 -0.75
C GLN A 50 -6.80 -8.55 0.26
N SER A 51 -5.53 -8.67 -0.17
CA SER A 51 -4.39 -8.13 0.58
C SER A 51 -4.57 -6.62 0.78
N PHE A 52 -3.94 -6.08 1.81
CA PHE A 52 -3.88 -4.64 2.00
C PHE A 52 -3.15 -3.97 0.82
N TYR A 53 -3.38 -2.69 0.69
CA TYR A 53 -2.62 -1.87 -0.24
C TYR A 53 -1.12 -1.96 0.10
N PHE A 54 -0.27 -2.03 -0.91
CA PHE A 54 1.13 -2.47 -0.79
C PHE A 54 2.01 -1.66 0.19
N VAL A 55 1.60 -0.45 0.58
CA VAL A 55 2.31 0.37 1.58
C VAL A 55 1.82 0.17 3.01
N ASN A 56 0.72 -0.56 3.22
CA ASN A 56 0.11 -0.75 4.53
C ASN A 56 0.50 -2.09 5.14
N THR A 57 1.02 -2.06 6.36
CA THR A 57 1.30 -3.29 7.12
C THR A 57 0.01 -4.01 7.46
N SER A 58 0.02 -5.34 7.32
CA SER A 58 -1.14 -6.22 7.51
C SER A 58 -0.92 -7.37 8.51
N PHE A 59 0.32 -7.50 9.03
CA PHE A 59 0.69 -8.56 9.97
C PHE A 59 1.05 -8.03 11.36
N SER A 60 0.79 -8.85 12.38
CA SER A 60 1.49 -8.70 13.66
C SER A 60 2.92 -9.22 13.54
N SER A 61 3.86 -8.60 14.27
CA SER A 61 5.30 -8.91 14.19
C SER A 61 5.65 -10.34 14.65
N ASP A 62 4.81 -10.92 15.50
CA ASP A 62 4.92 -12.32 15.94
C ASP A 62 4.41 -13.32 14.87
N GLY A 63 3.86 -12.83 13.76
CA GLY A 63 3.32 -13.65 12.68
C GLY A 63 2.02 -14.37 13.02
N ARG A 64 1.35 -14.01 14.10
CA ARG A 64 0.10 -14.67 14.51
C ARG A 64 -1.10 -14.18 13.72
N TYR A 65 -1.24 -12.86 13.54
CA TYR A 65 -2.42 -12.26 12.94
C TYR A 65 -2.11 -11.65 11.58
N TYR A 66 -2.93 -12.00 10.60
CA TYR A 66 -2.92 -11.41 9.27
C TYR A 66 -4.28 -10.79 8.97
N TRP A 67 -4.31 -9.48 8.64
CA TRP A 67 -5.50 -8.75 8.28
C TRP A 67 -5.63 -8.59 6.78
N PHE A 68 -6.87 -8.59 6.28
CA PHE A 68 -7.19 -8.45 4.87
C PHE A 68 -8.51 -7.70 4.66
N TYR A 69 -8.72 -7.17 3.46
CA TYR A 69 -9.96 -6.51 3.10
C TYR A 69 -11.03 -7.52 2.72
N CYS A 70 -12.27 -7.26 3.16
CA CYS A 70 -13.47 -7.99 2.81
C CYS A 70 -14.41 -7.08 2.01
N ALA A 71 -14.90 -7.54 0.87
CA ALA A 71 -15.95 -6.85 0.13
C ALA A 71 -17.13 -7.76 -0.17
N PHE A 72 -18.32 -7.17 -0.19
CA PHE A 72 -19.61 -7.87 -0.34
C PHE A 72 -20.41 -7.27 -1.51
N PRO A 73 -20.02 -7.52 -2.77
CA PRO A 73 -20.79 -7.04 -3.91
C PRO A 73 -22.27 -7.45 -3.87
N PRO A 74 -23.18 -6.59 -4.34
CA PRO A 74 -22.98 -5.30 -5.02
C PRO A 74 -22.84 -4.10 -4.08
N ALA A 75 -22.86 -4.29 -2.76
CA ALA A 75 -22.75 -3.22 -1.77
C ALA A 75 -21.34 -2.62 -1.71
N GLY A 76 -21.25 -1.31 -1.52
CA GLY A 76 -19.98 -0.61 -1.33
C GLY A 76 -19.11 -0.47 -2.59
N SER A 77 -17.90 -0.03 -2.39
CA SER A 77 -16.84 0.15 -3.41
C SER A 77 -15.46 0.12 -2.73
N ALA A 78 -14.39 0.27 -3.51
CA ALA A 78 -13.04 0.41 -2.95
C ALA A 78 -12.90 1.62 -2.02
N ASN A 79 -13.65 2.68 -2.27
CA ASN A 79 -13.57 3.90 -1.46
C ASN A 79 -14.45 3.85 -0.20
N GLN A 80 -15.51 3.04 -0.22
CA GLN A 80 -16.44 2.93 0.92
C GLN A 80 -17.12 1.55 0.94
N GLY A 81 -17.23 0.97 2.12
CA GLY A 81 -18.02 -0.24 2.36
C GLY A 81 -17.26 -1.55 2.25
N ARG A 82 -15.94 -1.52 2.11
CA ARG A 82 -15.11 -2.66 2.49
C ARG A 82 -14.97 -2.69 4.02
N SER A 83 -14.75 -3.88 4.54
CA SER A 83 -14.53 -4.15 5.97
C SER A 83 -13.31 -5.04 6.14
N LEU A 84 -12.96 -5.40 7.36
CA LEU A 84 -11.77 -6.17 7.67
C LEU A 84 -12.10 -7.62 8.04
N GLY A 85 -11.24 -8.51 7.57
CA GLY A 85 -11.12 -9.87 8.06
C GLY A 85 -9.75 -10.08 8.68
N VAL A 86 -9.64 -11.07 9.57
CA VAL A 86 -8.39 -11.49 10.20
C VAL A 86 -8.23 -13.00 10.13
N VAL A 87 -7.01 -13.46 9.90
CA VAL A 87 -6.59 -14.83 10.11
C VAL A 87 -5.82 -14.89 11.42
N ASP A 88 -6.25 -15.71 12.39
CA ASP A 88 -5.38 -16.17 13.47
C ASP A 88 -4.65 -17.42 12.99
N LEU A 89 -3.38 -17.26 12.61
CA LEU A 89 -2.55 -18.32 12.05
C LEU A 89 -2.22 -19.42 13.07
N TRP A 90 -2.25 -19.10 14.37
CA TRP A 90 -2.02 -20.09 15.43
C TRP A 90 -3.27 -20.93 15.71
N GLN A 91 -4.42 -20.25 15.81
CA GLN A 91 -5.72 -20.93 16.02
C GLN A 91 -6.27 -21.53 14.71
N LYS A 92 -5.71 -21.13 13.56
CA LYS A 92 -6.16 -21.52 12.21
C LYS A 92 -7.62 -21.15 11.95
N THR A 93 -8.00 -19.95 12.37
CA THR A 93 -9.35 -19.42 12.22
C THR A 93 -9.37 -18.15 11.37
N LEU A 94 -10.48 -17.95 10.66
CA LEU A 94 -10.80 -16.74 9.93
C LEU A 94 -12.01 -16.07 10.59
N THR A 95 -11.94 -14.75 10.75
CA THR A 95 -13.04 -13.96 11.30
C THR A 95 -13.25 -12.72 10.45
N HIS A 96 -14.50 -12.39 10.16
CA HIS A 96 -14.90 -11.14 9.51
C HIS A 96 -15.52 -10.20 10.55
N PHE A 97 -15.20 -8.92 10.44
CA PHE A 97 -15.65 -7.87 11.34
C PHE A 97 -16.45 -6.82 10.56
N SER A 98 -17.76 -6.99 10.48
CA SER A 98 -18.67 -6.14 9.69
C SER A 98 -18.71 -4.69 10.16
N GLU A 99 -18.39 -4.43 11.43
CA GLU A 99 -18.35 -3.10 12.05
C GLU A 99 -17.12 -2.27 11.62
N THR A 100 -16.16 -2.87 10.94
CA THR A 100 -14.91 -2.21 10.52
C THR A 100 -15.01 -1.55 9.15
N ALA A 101 -16.21 -1.12 8.75
CA ALA A 101 -16.39 -0.47 7.45
C ALA A 101 -15.48 0.77 7.33
N PHE A 102 -14.57 0.75 6.37
CA PHE A 102 -13.55 1.78 6.20
C PHE A 102 -13.71 2.57 4.90
N THR A 103 -13.02 3.70 4.84
CA THR A 103 -12.94 4.55 3.64
C THR A 103 -11.56 4.45 3.00
N ASP A 104 -11.55 4.40 1.68
CA ASP A 104 -10.38 4.27 0.80
C ASP A 104 -9.51 3.04 1.12
N ALA A 105 -8.18 3.13 1.09
CA ALA A 105 -7.24 2.07 1.47
C ALA A 105 -6.64 2.33 2.87
N SER A 106 -7.39 3.03 3.74
CA SER A 106 -6.91 3.57 5.01
C SER A 106 -6.36 2.54 6.02
N PRO A 107 -6.83 1.28 6.11
CA PRO A 107 -6.42 0.39 7.20
C PRO A 107 -4.91 0.13 7.27
N VAL A 108 -4.40 0.11 8.50
CA VAL A 108 -3.02 -0.25 8.84
C VAL A 108 -3.00 -1.08 10.13
N VAL A 109 -2.05 -1.99 10.26
CA VAL A 109 -1.87 -2.80 11.48
C VAL A 109 -0.70 -2.26 12.29
N ASP A 110 -0.90 -2.10 13.59
CA ASP A 110 0.23 -1.97 14.51
C ASP A 110 0.87 -3.35 14.67
N GLU A 111 2.01 -3.55 14.04
CA GLU A 111 2.74 -4.82 14.05
C GLU A 111 3.06 -5.32 15.47
N ARG A 112 3.22 -4.41 16.46
CA ARG A 112 3.58 -4.77 17.85
C ARG A 112 2.40 -5.36 18.62
N THR A 113 1.19 -4.86 18.36
CA THR A 113 -0.03 -5.26 19.09
C THR A 113 -0.96 -6.15 18.28
N GLY A 114 -0.80 -6.17 16.94
CA GLY A 114 -1.72 -6.82 16.02
C GLY A 114 -3.05 -6.07 15.85
N GLU A 115 -3.21 -4.88 16.44
CA GLU A 115 -4.41 -4.05 16.30
C GLU A 115 -4.49 -3.46 14.90
N ALA A 116 -5.66 -3.52 14.27
CA ALA A 116 -5.95 -2.82 13.03
C ALA A 116 -6.58 -1.45 13.33
N TYR A 117 -6.13 -0.44 12.56
CA TYR A 117 -6.66 0.93 12.58
C TYR A 117 -7.29 1.22 11.22
N TRP A 118 -8.39 1.99 11.19
CA TRP A 118 -9.08 2.39 9.96
C TRP A 118 -9.79 3.71 10.10
N CYS A 119 -10.09 4.36 8.97
CA CYS A 119 -10.90 5.57 8.91
C CYS A 119 -12.35 5.25 8.57
N SER A 120 -13.29 5.92 9.25
CA SER A 120 -14.70 5.92 8.92
C SER A 120 -15.29 7.31 9.12
N GLY A 121 -15.76 7.94 8.05
CA GLY A 121 -16.23 9.32 8.10
C GLY A 121 -15.13 10.29 8.52
N LEU A 122 -15.29 10.98 9.65
CA LEU A 122 -14.28 11.88 10.23
C LEU A 122 -13.41 11.21 11.30
N GLU A 123 -13.61 9.93 11.54
CA GLU A 123 -13.09 9.25 12.72
C GLU A 123 -12.04 8.19 12.37
N ILE A 124 -11.09 8.02 13.29
CA ILE A 124 -10.17 6.88 13.32
C ILE A 124 -10.61 5.94 14.42
N TRP A 125 -10.69 4.69 14.07
CA TRP A 125 -11.05 3.58 14.95
C TRP A 125 -9.92 2.56 14.97
N LYS A 126 -9.87 1.74 16.03
CA LYS A 126 -9.01 0.56 16.11
C LYS A 126 -9.74 -0.60 16.76
N ARG A 127 -9.25 -1.81 16.50
CA ARG A 127 -9.67 -3.01 17.22
C ARG A 127 -8.55 -4.03 17.35
N ARG A 128 -8.64 -4.85 18.38
CA ARG A 128 -7.81 -6.04 18.51
C ARG A 128 -8.33 -7.19 17.62
N PRO A 129 -7.47 -8.18 17.27
CA PRO A 129 -7.85 -9.28 16.39
C PRO A 129 -8.81 -10.31 17.01
N GLU A 130 -8.96 -10.36 18.33
CA GLU A 130 -9.81 -11.32 19.00
C GLU A 130 -11.29 -11.12 18.62
N PRO A 131 -12.06 -12.20 18.37
CA PRO A 131 -13.45 -12.12 17.92
C PRO A 131 -14.38 -11.36 18.87
N ASP A 132 -14.12 -11.40 20.17
CA ASP A 132 -14.90 -10.74 21.23
C ASP A 132 -14.46 -9.30 21.52
N ALA A 133 -13.36 -8.83 20.89
CA ALA A 133 -12.92 -7.47 21.03
C ALA A 133 -13.89 -6.51 20.34
N VAL A 134 -14.11 -5.35 20.94
CA VAL A 134 -14.94 -4.28 20.37
C VAL A 134 -14.08 -3.17 19.80
N PRO A 135 -14.53 -2.46 18.75
CA PRO A 135 -13.85 -1.28 18.24
C PRO A 135 -13.70 -0.21 19.30
N VAL A 136 -12.55 0.45 19.27
CA VAL A 136 -12.22 1.57 20.16
C VAL A 136 -12.03 2.82 19.31
N PHE A 137 -12.71 3.88 19.66
CA PHE A 137 -12.50 5.21 19.08
C PHE A 137 -11.09 5.69 19.45
N VAL A 138 -10.35 6.21 18.46
CA VAL A 138 -8.99 6.73 18.64
C VAL A 138 -9.00 8.25 18.62
N ASN A 139 -9.46 8.83 17.52
CA ASN A 139 -9.46 10.27 17.32
C ASN A 139 -10.37 10.65 16.15
N ARG A 140 -10.58 11.97 15.93
CA ARG A 140 -11.35 12.45 14.79
C ARG A 140 -10.81 13.77 14.22
N PHE A 141 -11.02 13.96 12.94
CA PHE A 141 -10.80 15.25 12.29
C PHE A 141 -11.83 16.28 12.81
N PRO A 142 -11.42 17.55 13.05
CA PRO A 142 -12.28 18.55 13.65
C PRO A 142 -13.57 18.81 12.84
N PRO A 143 -14.75 18.61 13.43
CA PRO A 143 -16.03 18.86 12.75
C PRO A 143 -16.20 20.32 12.32
N GLU A 144 -15.60 21.26 13.05
CA GLU A 144 -15.62 22.69 12.74
C GLU A 144 -14.87 23.03 11.44
N ILE A 145 -13.75 22.34 11.16
CA ILE A 145 -13.05 22.46 9.87
C ILE A 145 -13.89 21.82 8.77
N ALA A 146 -14.48 20.67 9.05
CA ALA A 146 -15.39 20.02 8.11
C ALA A 146 -16.63 20.82 7.80
N SER A 147 -17.07 21.73 8.71
CA SER A 147 -18.24 22.62 8.53
C SER A 147 -19.50 21.84 8.13
N ASN A 148 -19.80 20.74 8.84
CA ASN A 148 -20.89 19.81 8.57
C ASN A 148 -20.82 19.10 7.19
N ARG A 149 -19.72 19.24 6.45
CA ARG A 149 -19.48 18.50 5.21
C ARG A 149 -18.95 17.10 5.53
N ARG A 150 -19.28 16.15 4.67
CA ARG A 150 -18.70 14.81 4.73
C ARG A 150 -17.41 14.79 3.91
N PRO A 151 -16.30 14.26 4.43
CA PRO A 151 -15.10 14.08 3.65
C PRO A 151 -15.34 13.01 2.58
N TRP A 152 -14.68 13.15 1.44
CA TRP A 152 -14.56 12.10 0.48
C TRP A 152 -13.71 10.97 1.06
N ARG A 153 -12.55 11.35 1.64
CA ARG A 153 -11.64 10.49 2.41
C ARG A 153 -11.07 11.24 3.60
N LEU A 154 -10.71 10.53 4.64
CA LEU A 154 -9.97 11.05 5.79
C LEU A 154 -8.46 10.80 5.63
N ALA A 155 -8.10 9.66 5.08
CA ALA A 155 -6.76 9.31 4.66
C ALA A 155 -6.83 8.35 3.48
N THR A 156 -5.91 8.50 2.52
CA THR A 156 -5.73 7.51 1.43
C THR A 156 -5.21 6.20 2.02
N HIS A 157 -4.16 6.29 2.82
CA HIS A 157 -3.65 5.22 3.66
C HIS A 157 -3.16 5.78 4.99
N LEU A 158 -3.40 5.05 6.07
CA LEU A 158 -2.82 5.38 7.36
C LEU A 158 -1.40 4.85 7.44
N THR A 159 -0.50 5.67 7.97
CA THR A 159 0.84 5.25 8.40
C THR A 159 1.11 5.83 9.78
N PHE A 160 1.85 5.10 10.60
CA PHE A 160 2.27 5.61 11.91
C PHE A 160 3.45 6.54 11.75
N SER A 161 3.48 7.61 12.56
CA SER A 161 4.72 8.39 12.76
C SER A 161 5.84 7.50 13.29
N ALA A 162 7.10 7.87 13.03
CA ALA A 162 8.27 7.10 13.46
C ALA A 162 8.31 6.84 14.96
N ASP A 163 7.85 7.80 15.78
CA ASP A 163 7.71 7.70 17.23
C ASP A 163 6.44 6.96 17.68
N ARG A 164 5.58 6.54 16.72
CA ARG A 164 4.32 5.81 16.95
C ARG A 164 3.29 6.57 17.79
N GLN A 165 3.35 7.91 17.81
CA GLN A 165 2.41 8.74 18.57
C GLN A 165 1.23 9.26 17.74
N ALA A 166 1.29 9.14 16.42
CA ALA A 166 0.28 9.71 15.53
C ALA A 166 0.04 8.86 14.27
N LEU A 167 -1.09 9.13 13.60
CA LEU A 167 -1.39 8.66 12.25
C LEU A 167 -1.48 9.87 11.31
N ASN A 168 -0.96 9.72 10.08
CA ASN A 168 -1.09 10.73 9.04
C ASN A 168 -2.55 10.90 8.62
N ILE A 169 -2.86 12.10 8.13
CA ILE A 169 -4.17 12.46 7.57
C ILE A 169 -3.96 13.24 6.29
N ASP A 170 -4.70 12.89 5.23
CA ASP A 170 -4.77 13.59 3.95
C ASP A 170 -6.24 13.78 3.54
N VAL A 171 -6.92 14.62 4.34
CA VAL A 171 -8.38 14.82 4.23
C VAL A 171 -8.77 15.52 2.95
N GLU A 172 -9.77 14.97 2.26
CA GLU A 172 -10.40 15.60 1.10
C GLU A 172 -11.86 15.95 1.39
N ILE A 173 -12.16 17.26 1.39
CA ILE A 173 -13.52 17.79 1.63
C ILE A 173 -13.88 18.78 0.52
N GLY A 174 -14.68 18.33 -0.45
CA GLY A 174 -15.00 19.14 -1.62
C GLY A 174 -13.76 19.42 -2.46
N SER A 175 -13.37 20.70 -2.59
CA SER A 175 -12.17 21.15 -3.30
C SER A 175 -11.09 21.67 -2.35
N GLU A 176 -11.04 21.15 -1.15
CA GLU A 176 -10.05 21.49 -0.12
C GLU A 176 -9.35 20.23 0.36
N TRP A 177 -8.03 20.26 0.46
CA TRP A 177 -7.19 19.17 0.93
C TRP A 177 -6.38 19.61 2.14
N TYR A 178 -6.33 18.76 3.17
CA TYR A 178 -5.69 19.05 4.45
C TYR A 178 -4.69 17.95 4.77
N ILE A 179 -3.41 18.30 4.79
CA ILE A 179 -2.34 17.38 5.19
C ILE A 179 -1.96 17.66 6.64
N GLY A 180 -1.85 16.62 7.43
CA GLY A 180 -1.50 16.72 8.83
C GLY A 180 -1.44 15.36 9.53
N HIS A 181 -1.73 15.35 10.84
CA HIS A 181 -1.81 14.11 11.60
C HIS A 181 -2.80 14.21 12.76
N LEU A 182 -3.29 13.06 13.18
CA LEU A 182 -4.08 12.89 14.40
C LEU A 182 -3.27 12.13 15.44
N PRO A 183 -3.08 12.71 16.67
CA PRO A 183 -2.43 12.02 17.77
C PRO A 183 -3.23 10.79 18.23
N LEU A 184 -2.55 9.73 18.64
CA LEU A 184 -3.19 8.49 19.12
C LEU A 184 -3.74 8.60 20.54
N ASP A 185 -3.33 9.61 21.30
CA ASP A 185 -3.82 9.89 22.66
C ASP A 185 -5.13 10.73 22.71
N GLY A 186 -5.70 11.03 21.53
CA GLY A 186 -6.93 11.83 21.42
C GLY A 186 -6.68 13.35 21.42
N GLY A 187 -5.43 13.80 21.27
CA GLY A 187 -5.09 15.21 21.14
C GLY A 187 -5.66 15.85 19.85
N ASP A 188 -5.58 17.17 19.76
CA ASP A 188 -6.09 17.93 18.63
C ASP A 188 -5.41 17.56 17.30
N PHE A 189 -6.16 17.70 16.20
CA PHE A 189 -5.61 17.59 14.86
C PHE A 189 -4.51 18.61 14.62
N VAL A 190 -3.36 18.17 14.16
CA VAL A 190 -2.22 19.04 13.83
C VAL A 190 -2.19 19.22 12.32
N LEU A 191 -2.67 20.38 11.86
CA LEU A 191 -2.60 20.77 10.46
C LEU A 191 -1.15 21.12 10.09
N TRP A 192 -0.63 20.50 9.02
CA TRP A 192 0.66 20.87 8.44
C TRP A 192 0.48 21.87 7.31
N GLN A 193 -0.44 21.59 6.37
CA GLN A 193 -0.79 22.52 5.30
C GLN A 193 -2.18 22.22 4.73
N LYS A 194 -2.86 23.29 4.32
CA LYS A 194 -4.09 23.25 3.52
C LYS A 194 -3.74 23.58 2.07
N PHE A 195 -4.37 22.85 1.14
CA PHE A 195 -4.20 23.04 -0.30
C PHE A 195 -5.54 23.31 -0.99
N ASP A 196 -5.49 23.99 -2.12
CA ASP A 196 -6.58 24.21 -3.08
C ASP A 196 -6.49 23.31 -4.30
N GLN A 197 -5.49 22.43 -4.32
CA GLN A 197 -5.24 21.39 -5.32
C GLN A 197 -5.15 20.04 -4.63
N CYS A 198 -5.42 18.97 -5.38
CA CYS A 198 -5.38 17.63 -4.84
C CYS A 198 -3.98 17.23 -4.39
N PHE A 199 -3.82 17.08 -3.09
CA PHE A 199 -2.68 16.42 -2.45
C PHE A 199 -3.20 15.30 -1.56
N ASN A 200 -2.70 14.10 -1.78
CA ASN A 200 -3.13 12.88 -1.10
C ASN A 200 -1.96 11.91 -0.91
N HIS A 201 -2.24 10.63 -0.68
CA HIS A 201 -1.24 9.58 -0.49
C HIS A 201 -0.18 9.93 0.57
N ALA A 202 -0.59 10.65 1.63
CA ALA A 202 0.33 11.00 2.70
C ALA A 202 0.87 9.76 3.40
N GLN A 203 2.17 9.75 3.65
CA GLN A 203 2.87 8.68 4.35
C GLN A 203 3.93 9.29 5.25
N PHE A 204 3.92 8.96 6.54
CA PHE A 204 5.03 9.33 7.41
C PHE A 204 6.34 8.68 6.94
N ASN A 205 7.41 9.44 7.04
CA ASN A 205 8.74 8.86 6.92
C ASN A 205 8.97 7.86 8.07
N PRO A 206 9.50 6.66 7.80
CA PRO A 206 9.61 5.60 8.82
C PRO A 206 10.59 5.92 9.95
N VAL A 207 11.46 6.91 9.80
CA VAL A 207 12.48 7.27 10.78
C VAL A 207 12.41 8.73 11.26
N ASP A 208 11.65 9.60 10.58
CA ASP A 208 11.49 11.01 10.92
C ASP A 208 10.00 11.34 11.14
N PRO A 209 9.56 11.58 12.40
CA PRO A 209 8.14 11.84 12.69
C PRO A 209 7.66 13.22 12.21
N ASP A 210 8.56 14.08 11.76
CA ASP A 210 8.26 15.43 11.27
C ASP A 210 8.30 15.54 9.75
N LEU A 211 8.36 14.41 9.03
CA LEU A 211 8.42 14.36 7.58
C LEU A 211 7.34 13.43 7.01
N GLN A 212 6.63 13.89 5.98
CA GLN A 212 5.70 13.07 5.20
C GLN A 212 6.01 13.18 3.70
N LEU A 213 5.87 12.07 3.00
CA LEU A 213 5.70 12.01 1.56
C LEU A 213 4.23 12.30 1.26
N ILE A 214 3.97 13.10 0.24
CA ILE A 214 2.63 13.37 -0.28
C ILE A 214 2.66 13.36 -1.81
N ALA A 215 1.54 13.07 -2.42
CA ALA A 215 1.41 13.07 -3.85
C ALA A 215 0.46 14.16 -4.33
N GLN A 216 0.86 14.92 -5.34
CA GLN A 216 -0.09 15.72 -6.09
C GLN A 216 -0.82 14.80 -7.09
N ASP A 217 -2.15 14.90 -7.11
CA ASP A 217 -3.00 14.05 -7.93
C ASP A 217 -4.02 14.87 -8.72
N HIS A 218 -4.74 14.21 -9.62
CA HIS A 218 -5.82 14.84 -10.36
C HIS A 218 -7.06 15.03 -9.46
N SER A 219 -7.84 16.04 -9.80
CA SER A 219 -9.12 16.30 -9.14
C SER A 219 -10.19 16.66 -10.18
N ILE A 220 -11.42 16.72 -9.76
CA ILE A 220 -12.53 17.14 -10.60
C ILE A 220 -12.91 18.58 -10.26
N HIS A 221 -12.92 19.46 -11.27
CA HIS A 221 -13.37 20.82 -11.09
C HIS A 221 -14.86 20.84 -10.73
N PRO A 222 -15.26 21.43 -9.58
CA PRO A 222 -16.60 21.23 -9.01
C PRO A 222 -17.73 21.81 -9.86
N VAL A 223 -17.44 22.82 -10.71
CA VAL A 223 -18.47 23.48 -11.55
C VAL A 223 -18.52 22.87 -12.94
N SER A 224 -17.37 22.63 -13.57
CA SER A 224 -17.33 22.17 -14.97
C SER A 224 -17.32 20.65 -15.13
N GLY A 225 -17.04 19.90 -14.05
CA GLY A 225 -16.83 18.45 -14.09
C GLY A 225 -15.58 18.00 -14.84
N LYS A 226 -14.72 18.95 -15.24
CA LYS A 226 -13.49 18.63 -15.96
C LYS A 226 -12.41 18.16 -15.01
N SER A 227 -11.60 17.20 -15.46
CA SER A 227 -10.40 16.79 -14.73
C SER A 227 -9.37 17.92 -14.70
N ILE A 228 -8.86 18.21 -13.51
CA ILE A 228 -7.70 19.07 -13.27
C ILE A 228 -6.51 18.14 -13.11
N GLY A 229 -5.53 18.25 -14.03
CA GLY A 229 -4.31 17.47 -13.96
C GLY A 229 -3.25 18.11 -13.06
N TYR A 230 -2.15 17.39 -12.89
CA TYR A 230 -0.95 17.84 -12.19
C TYR A 230 0.29 17.66 -13.09
N GLN A 231 1.39 18.31 -12.73
CA GLN A 231 2.65 18.25 -13.50
C GLN A 231 3.77 17.53 -12.73
N ASN A 232 3.69 17.53 -11.40
CA ASN A 232 4.69 16.90 -10.56
C ASN A 232 4.00 16.07 -9.46
N ARG A 233 4.27 14.77 -9.45
CA ARG A 233 3.60 13.84 -8.55
C ARG A 233 4.18 13.86 -7.13
N LEU A 234 5.52 13.86 -6.99
CA LEU A 234 6.19 13.54 -5.74
C LEU A 234 6.58 14.80 -4.96
N TRP A 235 6.06 14.92 -3.76
CA TRP A 235 6.30 16.03 -2.85
C TRP A 235 6.63 15.53 -1.45
N VAL A 236 7.34 16.32 -0.71
CA VAL A 236 7.54 16.12 0.73
C VAL A 236 7.08 17.35 1.49
N ILE A 237 6.60 17.10 2.70
CA ILE A 237 6.24 18.17 3.64
C ILE A 237 6.85 17.88 5.01
N ARG A 238 7.49 18.90 5.57
CA ARG A 238 8.00 18.87 6.94
C ARG A 238 7.08 19.69 7.84
N ARG A 239 6.80 19.19 9.03
CA ARG A 239 5.95 19.91 10.01
C ARG A 239 6.47 21.33 10.22
N GLY A 240 5.56 22.32 10.09
CA GLY A 240 5.89 23.74 10.20
C GLY A 240 6.55 24.38 8.96
N HIS A 241 6.69 23.64 7.86
CA HIS A 241 7.23 24.13 6.60
C HIS A 241 6.24 23.95 5.45
N THR A 242 6.42 24.71 4.39
CA THR A 242 5.65 24.54 3.14
C THR A 242 6.11 23.29 2.41
N ALA A 243 5.15 22.57 1.83
CA ALA A 243 5.44 21.40 0.98
C ALA A 243 6.34 21.80 -0.21
N CYS A 244 7.27 20.92 -0.56
CA CYS A 244 8.16 21.12 -1.70
C CYS A 244 8.21 19.88 -2.59
N PRO A 245 8.32 20.06 -3.92
CA PRO A 245 8.47 18.95 -4.84
C PRO A 245 9.86 18.31 -4.68
N ILE A 246 9.92 16.98 -4.75
CA ILE A 246 11.19 16.25 -4.74
C ILE A 246 12.02 16.59 -5.98
N PHE A 247 11.35 16.82 -7.11
CA PHE A 247 11.97 17.27 -8.34
C PHE A 247 11.62 18.74 -8.61
N PRO A 248 12.40 19.70 -8.14
CA PRO A 248 12.07 21.13 -8.27
C PRO A 248 12.13 21.63 -9.73
N THR A 249 12.93 20.99 -10.58
CA THR A 249 13.03 21.35 -11.99
C THR A 249 12.15 20.42 -12.83
N PRO A 250 11.20 20.96 -13.59
CA PRO A 250 10.40 20.15 -14.51
C PRO A 250 11.28 19.40 -15.51
N LEU A 251 10.96 18.15 -15.76
CA LEU A 251 11.53 17.40 -16.87
C LEU A 251 10.67 17.65 -18.11
N THR A 252 10.94 18.77 -18.80
CA THR A 252 10.14 19.19 -19.95
C THR A 252 10.27 18.19 -21.10
N SER A 253 9.16 17.67 -21.55
CA SER A 253 9.03 16.89 -22.78
C SER A 253 8.15 17.62 -23.78
N ALA A 254 8.21 17.24 -25.05
CA ALA A 254 7.21 17.71 -26.00
C ALA A 254 5.81 17.30 -25.50
N PRO A 255 4.82 18.19 -25.56
CA PRO A 255 3.47 17.87 -25.13
C PRO A 255 2.98 16.59 -25.82
N ARG A 256 2.58 15.60 -25.02
CA ARG A 256 2.07 14.34 -25.54
C ARG A 256 0.74 13.94 -24.88
N ARG A 257 -0.08 13.25 -25.63
CA ARG A 257 -1.34 12.73 -25.13
C ARG A 257 -1.06 11.41 -24.42
N VAL A 258 -1.40 11.33 -23.13
CA VAL A 258 -1.38 10.10 -22.37
C VAL A 258 -2.79 9.55 -22.33
N GLY A 259 -2.94 8.27 -22.67
CA GLY A 259 -4.23 7.58 -22.59
C GLY A 259 -4.73 7.57 -21.16
N GLY A 260 -6.06 7.68 -21.00
CA GLY A 260 -6.71 7.57 -19.71
C GLY A 260 -6.49 6.19 -19.10
N ASN A 261 -6.47 6.13 -17.78
CA ASN A 261 -6.49 4.86 -17.07
C ASN A 261 -7.89 4.22 -17.24
N PRO A 262 -8.01 3.04 -17.85
CA PRO A 262 -9.31 2.41 -18.08
C PRO A 262 -10.07 2.06 -16.79
N HIS A 263 -9.40 2.12 -15.63
CA HIS A 263 -10.01 1.88 -14.33
C HIS A 263 -10.75 3.09 -13.74
N TYR A 264 -10.56 4.28 -14.29
CA TYR A 264 -11.26 5.49 -13.85
C TYR A 264 -12.27 5.93 -14.92
N PHE A 265 -13.54 5.91 -14.59
CA PHE A 265 -14.68 6.21 -15.48
C PHE A 265 -14.60 7.56 -16.22
N ASN A 266 -13.75 8.48 -15.78
CA ASN A 266 -13.62 9.83 -16.34
C ASN A 266 -12.19 10.21 -16.73
N ASP A 267 -11.29 9.24 -16.86
CA ASP A 267 -9.92 9.55 -17.24
C ASP A 267 -9.81 9.83 -18.74
N ALA A 268 -10.29 11.01 -19.13
CA ALA A 268 -10.04 11.51 -20.48
C ALA A 268 -8.53 11.60 -20.71
N ALA A 269 -8.08 11.17 -21.89
CA ALA A 269 -6.70 11.34 -22.30
C ALA A 269 -6.23 12.77 -22.00
N ARG A 270 -5.20 12.89 -21.19
CA ARG A 270 -4.62 14.18 -20.76
C ARG A 270 -3.38 14.51 -21.58
N ILE A 271 -3.12 15.80 -21.76
CA ILE A 271 -1.87 16.26 -22.33
C ILE A 271 -0.92 16.52 -21.17
N ILE A 272 0.23 15.87 -21.18
CA ILE A 272 1.31 16.11 -20.26
C ILE A 272 2.48 16.75 -20.99
N SER A 273 3.17 17.65 -20.32
CA SER A 273 4.41 18.31 -20.79
C SER A 273 5.57 18.09 -19.83
N ASP A 274 5.34 17.34 -18.76
CA ASP A 274 6.33 16.97 -17.76
C ASP A 274 6.21 15.46 -17.48
N GLU A 275 7.29 14.71 -17.67
CA GLU A 275 7.38 13.28 -17.37
C GLU A 275 7.16 13.00 -15.88
N ARG A 276 7.31 13.99 -14.99
CA ARG A 276 7.03 13.88 -13.54
C ARG A 276 5.55 13.61 -13.24
N ALA A 277 4.66 13.86 -14.20
CA ALA A 277 3.26 13.46 -14.13
C ALA A 277 3.02 11.97 -14.40
N LEU A 278 4.05 11.22 -14.81
CA LEU A 278 3.99 9.76 -15.04
C LEU A 278 4.53 8.95 -13.86
N LEU A 279 4.80 9.59 -12.72
CA LEU A 279 5.21 8.92 -11.50
C LEU A 279 3.97 8.53 -10.67
N GLY A 280 4.05 7.45 -9.94
CA GLY A 280 2.96 7.02 -9.08
C GLY A 280 3.31 5.81 -8.23
N HIS A 281 2.38 5.40 -7.36
CA HIS A 281 2.56 4.28 -6.46
C HIS A 281 3.86 4.39 -5.65
N GLU A 282 4.00 5.55 -5.01
CA GLU A 282 5.19 5.94 -4.26
C GLU A 282 5.20 5.36 -2.84
N TRP A 283 6.41 5.04 -2.34
CA TRP A 283 6.62 4.59 -0.95
C TRP A 283 8.02 4.95 -0.45
N TRP A 284 8.22 4.89 0.86
CA TRP A 284 9.51 5.11 1.50
C TRP A 284 10.41 3.88 1.46
N SER A 285 11.74 4.08 1.31
CA SER A 285 12.70 3.08 1.77
C SER A 285 12.60 2.88 3.28
N ALA A 286 12.98 1.69 3.78
CA ALA A 286 12.88 1.38 5.20
C ALA A 286 13.74 2.31 6.08
N ASP A 287 14.84 2.83 5.57
CA ASP A 287 15.70 3.81 6.22
C ASP A 287 15.25 5.27 6.07
N GLY A 288 14.16 5.51 5.32
CA GLY A 288 13.59 6.83 5.08
C GLY A 288 14.44 7.76 4.23
N GLN A 289 15.51 7.27 3.58
CA GLN A 289 16.43 8.12 2.82
C GLN A 289 16.02 8.26 1.36
N HIS A 290 15.21 7.33 0.83
CA HIS A 290 14.77 7.35 -0.55
C HIS A 290 13.24 7.28 -0.64
N VAL A 291 12.72 7.89 -1.70
CA VAL A 291 11.37 7.66 -2.18
C VAL A 291 11.45 6.75 -3.39
N TRP A 292 10.79 5.61 -3.29
CA TRP A 292 10.59 4.65 -4.37
C TRP A 292 9.27 4.92 -5.07
N TYR A 293 9.18 4.62 -6.36
CA TYR A 293 7.95 4.82 -7.13
C TYR A 293 7.97 4.02 -8.44
N VAL A 294 6.81 3.87 -9.03
CA VAL A 294 6.67 3.39 -10.40
C VAL A 294 6.73 4.60 -11.35
N HIS A 295 7.71 4.58 -12.25
CA HIS A 295 7.77 5.49 -13.39
C HIS A 295 7.08 4.82 -14.57
N TYR A 296 5.82 5.17 -14.81
CA TYR A 296 4.98 4.51 -15.81
C TYR A 296 5.61 4.54 -17.20
N GLY A 297 5.69 3.37 -17.81
CA GLY A 297 6.35 3.16 -19.10
C GLY A 297 7.85 2.92 -19.03
N THR A 298 8.49 3.14 -17.86
CA THR A 298 9.93 2.98 -17.64
C THR A 298 10.24 1.82 -16.71
N GLY A 299 9.64 1.78 -15.53
CA GLY A 299 9.87 0.74 -14.53
C GLY A 299 9.78 1.22 -13.09
N VAL A 300 10.53 0.58 -12.19
CA VAL A 300 10.67 1.00 -10.80
C VAL A 300 11.90 1.88 -10.67
N ALA A 301 11.74 3.01 -9.99
CA ALA A 301 12.79 3.96 -9.74
C ALA A 301 12.80 4.43 -8.28
N ARG A 302 13.90 5.06 -7.88
CA ARG A 302 14.03 5.74 -6.59
C ARG A 302 14.76 7.08 -6.73
N VAL A 303 14.57 7.94 -5.75
CA VAL A 303 15.24 9.22 -5.65
C VAL A 303 15.54 9.53 -4.17
N PRO A 304 16.68 10.17 -3.84
CA PRO A 304 16.95 10.64 -2.48
C PRO A 304 15.86 11.63 -2.02
N VAL A 305 15.48 11.58 -0.75
CA VAL A 305 14.44 12.46 -0.18
C VAL A 305 14.74 13.96 -0.31
N GLY A 306 16.02 14.33 -0.34
CA GLY A 306 16.47 15.70 -0.56
C GLY A 306 16.45 16.14 -2.03
N GLY A 307 15.94 15.32 -2.93
CA GLY A 307 16.01 15.51 -4.37
C GLY A 307 17.34 15.02 -4.96
N GLY A 308 17.49 15.10 -6.27
CA GLY A 308 18.67 14.63 -6.98
C GLY A 308 18.33 13.90 -8.28
N GLU A 309 19.25 13.07 -8.72
CA GLU A 309 19.05 12.26 -9.91
C GLU A 309 18.18 11.02 -9.61
N GLU A 310 17.27 10.71 -10.53
CA GLU A 310 16.49 9.50 -10.52
C GLU A 310 17.39 8.30 -10.82
N GLU A 311 17.27 7.24 -10.03
CA GLU A 311 17.86 5.94 -10.32
C GLU A 311 16.76 4.96 -10.75
N VAL A 312 16.78 4.56 -12.03
CA VAL A 312 15.89 3.49 -12.52
C VAL A 312 16.50 2.15 -12.16
N VAL A 313 15.92 1.49 -11.15
CA VAL A 313 16.44 0.26 -10.55
C VAL A 313 16.00 -0.98 -11.31
N TRP A 314 14.77 -0.99 -11.80
CA TRP A 314 14.23 -2.08 -12.60
C TRP A 314 13.52 -1.55 -13.84
N ARG A 315 14.12 -1.76 -15.02
CA ARG A 315 13.52 -1.35 -16.30
C ARG A 315 12.54 -2.40 -16.79
N LYS A 316 11.26 -2.08 -16.67
CA LYS A 316 10.15 -2.90 -17.16
C LYS A 316 8.93 -2.02 -17.38
N SER A 317 8.44 -1.97 -18.60
CA SER A 317 7.20 -1.26 -18.94
C SER A 317 5.98 -1.98 -18.33
N LEU A 318 4.88 -1.23 -18.19
CA LEU A 318 3.57 -1.75 -17.77
C LEU A 318 3.52 -2.30 -16.34
N LEU A 319 4.48 -1.94 -15.47
CA LEU A 319 4.34 -2.14 -14.04
C LEU A 319 3.26 -1.19 -13.49
N SER A 320 2.48 -1.67 -12.50
CA SER A 320 1.47 -0.88 -11.82
C SER A 320 1.90 -0.60 -10.38
N HIS A 321 1.90 -1.60 -9.52
CA HIS A 321 2.33 -1.48 -8.13
C HIS A 321 3.66 -2.21 -7.95
N ALA A 322 4.51 -1.72 -7.06
CA ALA A 322 5.75 -2.38 -6.69
C ALA A 322 6.06 -2.18 -5.21
N HIS A 323 6.86 -3.07 -4.66
CA HIS A 323 7.34 -2.99 -3.29
C HIS A 323 8.75 -3.55 -3.20
N VAL A 324 9.63 -2.90 -2.44
CA VAL A 324 11.01 -3.33 -2.18
C VAL A 324 11.10 -3.97 -0.79
N ASP A 325 11.96 -4.99 -0.63
CA ASP A 325 12.28 -5.52 0.70
C ASP A 325 13.05 -4.50 1.56
N ARG A 326 13.10 -4.71 2.87
CA ARG A 326 13.74 -3.78 3.81
C ARG A 326 15.24 -3.60 3.55
N GLY A 327 15.88 -4.60 2.95
CA GLY A 327 17.30 -4.58 2.59
C GLY A 327 17.60 -4.03 1.20
N GLU A 328 16.58 -3.66 0.44
CA GLU A 328 16.69 -3.20 -0.95
C GLU A 328 17.43 -4.18 -1.86
N ASN A 329 17.19 -5.48 -1.68
CA ASN A 329 17.78 -6.57 -2.49
C ASN A 329 16.82 -7.10 -3.54
N TRP A 330 15.51 -7.02 -3.28
CA TRP A 330 14.47 -7.64 -4.09
C TRP A 330 13.30 -6.69 -4.30
N LEU A 331 12.64 -6.85 -5.44
CA LEU A 331 11.40 -6.15 -5.76
C LEU A 331 10.30 -7.16 -6.08
N VAL A 332 9.09 -6.83 -5.70
CA VAL A 332 7.87 -7.47 -6.21
C VAL A 332 7.03 -6.42 -6.90
N ALA A 333 6.32 -6.83 -7.95
CA ALA A 333 5.44 -5.92 -8.68
C ALA A 333 4.28 -6.68 -9.32
N ASP A 334 3.20 -5.97 -9.61
CA ASP A 334 2.21 -6.41 -10.57
C ASP A 334 2.39 -5.67 -11.91
N ALA A 335 2.03 -6.34 -12.99
CA ALA A 335 2.20 -5.83 -14.34
C ALA A 335 1.03 -6.26 -15.24
N LEU A 336 0.86 -5.51 -16.33
CA LEU A 336 0.00 -5.89 -17.46
C LEU A 336 0.93 -6.27 -18.62
N PRO A 337 1.11 -7.58 -18.94
CA PRO A 337 2.02 -7.98 -20.00
C PRO A 337 1.51 -7.54 -21.39
N PRO A 338 2.39 -7.09 -22.29
CA PRO A 338 1.99 -6.61 -23.63
C PRO A 338 1.26 -7.67 -24.45
N GLU A 339 1.65 -8.94 -24.29
CA GLU A 339 1.10 -10.10 -24.98
C GLU A 339 -0.27 -10.53 -24.44
N ALA A 340 -0.63 -10.10 -23.25
CA ALA A 340 -1.92 -10.39 -22.60
C ALA A 340 -2.39 -9.20 -21.77
N PRO A 341 -2.77 -8.07 -22.40
CA PRO A 341 -3.09 -6.82 -21.70
C PRO A 341 -4.39 -6.90 -20.87
N ASP A 342 -5.13 -7.98 -21.00
CA ASP A 342 -6.31 -8.35 -20.23
C ASP A 342 -6.00 -9.22 -19.00
N LYS A 343 -4.72 -9.50 -18.72
CA LYS A 343 -4.30 -10.33 -17.60
C LYS A 343 -3.20 -9.64 -16.80
N HIS A 344 -3.27 -9.76 -15.48
CA HIS A 344 -2.18 -9.30 -14.62
C HIS A 344 -1.13 -10.39 -14.46
N GLN A 345 0.10 -9.96 -14.19
CA GLN A 345 1.20 -10.80 -13.70
C GLN A 345 1.58 -10.35 -12.29
N VAL A 346 2.14 -11.26 -11.50
CA VAL A 346 2.85 -10.95 -10.26
C VAL A 346 4.30 -11.40 -10.42
N LEU A 347 5.22 -10.50 -10.17
CA LEU A 347 6.63 -10.63 -10.52
C LEU A 347 7.51 -10.48 -9.27
N PHE A 348 8.61 -11.21 -9.25
CA PHE A 348 9.72 -10.99 -8.33
C PHE A 348 10.98 -10.68 -9.13
N TYR A 349 11.77 -9.73 -8.67
CA TYR A 349 13.02 -9.31 -9.30
C TYR A 349 14.15 -9.27 -8.27
N ASN A 350 15.28 -9.91 -8.61
CA ASN A 350 16.48 -9.95 -7.79
C ASN A 350 17.47 -8.89 -8.31
N LEU A 351 17.70 -7.85 -7.51
CA LEU A 351 18.57 -6.72 -7.91
C LEU A 351 20.04 -7.15 -8.12
N ALA A 352 20.54 -8.09 -7.34
CA ALA A 352 21.93 -8.50 -7.42
C ALA A 352 22.24 -9.27 -8.72
N THR A 353 21.28 -10.06 -9.22
CA THR A 353 21.48 -10.90 -10.41
C THR A 353 20.86 -10.31 -11.67
N GLY A 354 19.95 -9.33 -11.53
CA GLY A 354 19.15 -8.78 -12.62
C GLY A 354 18.12 -9.76 -13.19
N LYS A 355 17.87 -10.90 -12.52
CA LYS A 355 16.90 -11.90 -12.95
C LYS A 355 15.54 -11.68 -12.33
N GLN A 356 14.49 -12.09 -13.04
CA GLN A 356 13.11 -12.09 -12.55
C GLN A 356 12.50 -13.48 -12.64
N VAL A 357 11.46 -13.71 -11.86
CA VAL A 357 10.57 -14.86 -11.96
C VAL A 357 9.13 -14.41 -11.78
N GLU A 358 8.22 -15.01 -12.53
CA GLU A 358 6.78 -14.80 -12.37
C GLU A 358 6.28 -15.63 -11.19
N ILE A 359 5.73 -14.95 -10.18
CA ILE A 359 4.97 -15.59 -9.09
C ILE A 359 3.65 -16.11 -9.66
N VAL A 360 3.00 -15.28 -10.48
CA VAL A 360 1.82 -15.64 -11.25
C VAL A 360 2.01 -15.11 -12.67
N THR A 361 1.98 -16.00 -13.63
CA THR A 361 2.16 -15.66 -15.05
C THR A 361 0.91 -15.01 -15.63
N HIS A 362 -0.27 -15.48 -15.23
CA HIS A 362 -1.55 -14.96 -15.73
C HIS A 362 -2.62 -14.96 -14.64
N LEU A 363 -3.06 -13.77 -14.25
CA LEU A 363 -4.29 -13.55 -13.49
C LEU A 363 -5.35 -13.03 -14.46
N ASP A 364 -6.49 -13.68 -14.51
CA ASP A 364 -7.60 -13.19 -15.32
C ASP A 364 -8.03 -11.80 -14.84
N GLN A 365 -8.38 -10.93 -15.79
CA GLN A 365 -8.95 -9.65 -15.41
C GLN A 365 -10.24 -9.84 -14.61
N ILE A 366 -10.37 -8.99 -13.61
CA ILE A 366 -11.59 -8.89 -12.84
C ILE A 366 -12.68 -8.28 -13.72
N PRO A 367 -13.86 -8.87 -13.83
CA PRO A 367 -14.97 -8.29 -14.58
C PRO A 367 -15.20 -6.83 -14.19
N SER A 368 -15.53 -5.96 -15.17
CA SER A 368 -15.73 -4.52 -14.95
C SER A 368 -16.75 -4.21 -13.84
N SER A 369 -17.75 -5.08 -13.66
CA SER A 369 -18.72 -5.00 -12.55
C SER A 369 -18.07 -5.13 -11.16
N LEU A 370 -16.92 -5.77 -11.05
CA LEU A 370 -16.15 -5.91 -9.82
C LEU A 370 -14.97 -4.93 -9.73
N SER A 371 -14.60 -4.24 -10.81
CA SER A 371 -13.49 -3.27 -10.84
C SER A 371 -13.67 -2.14 -9.83
N ARG A 372 -14.92 -1.82 -9.49
CA ARG A 372 -15.27 -0.83 -8.45
C ARG A 372 -14.69 -1.15 -7.06
N TYR A 373 -14.23 -2.39 -6.84
CA TYR A 373 -13.59 -2.81 -5.58
C TYR A 373 -12.07 -2.73 -5.62
N HIS A 374 -11.50 -2.21 -6.72
CA HIS A 374 -10.06 -2.03 -6.91
C HIS A 374 -9.29 -3.32 -6.64
N ILE A 375 -9.70 -4.41 -7.30
CA ILE A 375 -9.10 -5.72 -7.14
C ILE A 375 -7.85 -5.79 -8.00
N HIS A 376 -6.71 -5.47 -7.39
CA HIS A 376 -5.38 -5.59 -7.98
C HIS A 376 -4.53 -6.52 -7.12
N PRO A 377 -3.46 -7.10 -7.65
CA PRO A 377 -2.58 -7.99 -6.89
C PRO A 377 -1.94 -7.34 -5.67
N HIS A 378 -1.48 -6.09 -5.77
CA HIS A 378 -0.79 -5.35 -4.71
C HIS A 378 0.25 -6.21 -3.97
N PRO A 379 1.24 -6.80 -4.66
CA PRO A 379 2.21 -7.65 -3.99
C PRO A 379 3.07 -6.83 -3.03
N GLN A 380 3.31 -7.37 -1.84
CA GLN A 380 4.16 -6.75 -0.84
C GLN A 380 4.96 -7.78 -0.05
N PHE A 381 6.16 -7.42 0.37
CA PHE A 381 6.94 -8.21 1.31
C PHE A 381 6.28 -8.12 2.70
N CYS A 382 6.30 -9.22 3.43
CA CYS A 382 5.73 -9.31 4.76
C CYS A 382 6.52 -10.26 5.65
N LEU A 383 6.29 -10.21 6.98
CA LEU A 383 6.96 -11.04 7.98
C LEU A 383 8.49 -11.00 7.83
N GLN A 384 9.07 -9.80 7.95
CA GLN A 384 10.52 -9.58 7.84
C GLN A 384 11.08 -10.06 6.48
N ASP A 385 10.34 -9.78 5.40
CA ASP A 385 10.68 -10.09 4.00
C ASP A 385 10.84 -11.59 3.69
N ARG A 386 10.26 -12.45 4.53
CA ARG A 386 10.29 -13.91 4.31
C ARG A 386 9.21 -14.40 3.36
N PHE A 387 8.16 -13.62 3.21
CA PHE A 387 7.03 -13.93 2.35
C PHE A 387 6.66 -12.72 1.50
N VAL A 388 6.05 -13.01 0.36
CA VAL A 388 5.28 -12.06 -0.43
C VAL A 388 3.81 -12.41 -0.25
N CYS A 389 2.97 -11.44 0.12
CA CYS A 389 1.51 -11.59 0.05
C CYS A 389 0.94 -10.77 -1.11
N TYR A 390 -0.14 -11.26 -1.70
CA TYR A 390 -0.80 -10.61 -2.82
C TYR A 390 -2.26 -11.10 -2.99
N THR A 391 -3.05 -10.32 -3.71
CA THR A 391 -4.41 -10.72 -4.10
C THR A 391 -4.37 -11.53 -5.38
N THR A 392 -5.13 -12.62 -5.44
CA THR A 392 -5.20 -13.53 -6.59
C THR A 392 -6.62 -13.96 -6.92
N ASN A 393 -6.86 -14.38 -8.18
CA ASN A 393 -8.11 -14.99 -8.61
C ASN A 393 -7.90 -16.29 -9.40
N VAL A 394 -6.72 -16.88 -9.33
CA VAL A 394 -6.35 -18.10 -10.09
C VAL A 394 -7.26 -19.30 -9.83
N ARG A 395 -8.03 -19.26 -8.75
CA ARG A 395 -9.00 -20.30 -8.37
C ARG A 395 -10.45 -19.94 -8.71
N GLY A 396 -10.67 -18.94 -9.55
CA GLY A 396 -12.00 -18.46 -9.93
C GLY A 396 -12.73 -17.65 -8.85
N ARG A 397 -12.02 -17.27 -7.77
CA ARG A 397 -12.49 -16.40 -6.70
C ARG A 397 -11.36 -15.49 -6.23
N VAL A 398 -11.70 -14.36 -5.65
CA VAL A 398 -10.71 -13.39 -5.17
C VAL A 398 -10.29 -13.75 -3.75
N ASP A 399 -9.02 -14.07 -3.60
CA ASP A 399 -8.42 -14.49 -2.34
C ASP A 399 -7.03 -13.87 -2.13
N VAL A 400 -6.48 -14.06 -0.92
CA VAL A 400 -5.10 -13.72 -0.59
C VAL A 400 -4.20 -14.94 -0.76
N ALA A 401 -3.02 -14.70 -1.29
CA ALA A 401 -2.00 -15.72 -1.46
C ALA A 401 -0.65 -15.29 -0.85
N PHE A 402 0.18 -16.29 -0.53
CA PHE A 402 1.51 -16.14 0.03
C PHE A 402 2.53 -16.98 -0.75
N VAL A 403 3.74 -16.45 -0.90
CA VAL A 403 4.89 -17.17 -1.49
C VAL A 403 6.10 -16.99 -0.59
N GLU A 404 6.89 -18.05 -0.42
CA GLU A 404 8.16 -17.98 0.30
C GLU A 404 9.21 -17.25 -0.54
N VAL A 405 9.79 -16.20 0.00
CA VAL A 405 10.87 -15.44 -0.67
C VAL A 405 12.09 -16.31 -0.94
N GLY A 406 12.38 -17.30 -0.07
CA GLY A 406 13.44 -18.27 -0.29
C GLY A 406 13.30 -19.06 -1.59
N GLU A 407 12.07 -19.45 -1.98
CA GLU A 407 11.83 -20.08 -3.28
C GLU A 407 12.16 -19.12 -4.43
N LEU A 408 11.71 -17.87 -4.35
CA LEU A 408 11.91 -16.85 -5.38
C LEU A 408 13.39 -16.51 -5.57
N ILE A 409 14.14 -16.39 -4.47
CA ILE A 409 15.59 -16.19 -4.51
C ILE A 409 16.25 -17.37 -5.23
N SER A 410 15.95 -18.62 -4.85
CA SER A 410 16.57 -19.79 -5.45
C SER A 410 16.37 -19.89 -6.97
N ARG A 411 15.25 -19.35 -7.48
CA ARG A 411 14.90 -19.32 -8.91
C ARG A 411 15.56 -18.17 -9.67
N THR A 412 16.13 -17.20 -8.94
CA THR A 412 16.73 -15.98 -9.52
C THR A 412 18.22 -15.84 -9.20
N LEU A 413 18.87 -16.89 -8.70
CA LEU A 413 20.32 -16.98 -8.54
C LEU A 413 21.10 -17.20 -9.84
#